data_a280a336a492f0a3c8abe72111f555d1
#
_entry.id   a280a336a492f0a3c8abe72111f555d1
#
_cell.length_a   1.000
_cell.length_b   1.000
_cell.length_c   1.000
_cell.angle_alpha   90.00
_cell.angle_beta   90.00
_cell.angle_gamma   90.00
#
_symmetry.space_group_name_H-M   'P 1'
#
loop_
_entity.id
_entity.type
_entity.pdbx_description
1 polymer ?
#
loop_
_entity_poly.entity_id
_entity_poly.type
_entity_poly.pdbx_seq_one_letter_code
_entity_poly.pdbx_strand_id
1 'polypeptide(L)'
;KIKDVAKVEIFGIQNPVIEVLLQPSLMVQTGITTADIARAFEKQNKVVDAGAVENGNNRLRIEARGSFTNLEEIENLTIVSKTGEYFRLKEIAMISESYARPARNLMKVNNTPALGIAISTVSDGNVVNMAALVKETVERTNVEMPDGFELLTIYDQGYESAVANDGFILNLI
;
A
#
# COMPACT_ATOMS: atom_id res chain seq x y z
N LYS A 1 12.19 -10.04 -19.96
CA LYS A 1 10.90 -10.76 -19.82
C LYS A 1 11.20 -12.24 -19.71
N ILE A 2 10.80 -12.87 -18.60
CA ILE A 2 10.99 -14.31 -18.37
C ILE A 2 9.97 -15.08 -19.19
N LYS A 3 10.43 -16.15 -19.88
CA LYS A 3 9.56 -17.03 -20.67
C LYS A 3 8.62 -17.82 -19.74
N ASP A 4 7.42 -18.12 -20.24
CA ASP A 4 6.37 -18.90 -19.58
C ASP A 4 5.74 -18.25 -18.33
N VAL A 5 6.07 -16.99 -18.01
CA VAL A 5 5.39 -16.23 -16.97
C VAL A 5 4.04 -15.71 -17.47
N ALA A 6 2.95 -16.12 -16.83
CA ALA A 6 1.60 -15.63 -17.11
C ALA A 6 1.30 -14.35 -16.31
N LYS A 7 1.59 -14.36 -15.00
CA LYS A 7 1.20 -13.29 -14.09
C LYS A 7 2.25 -13.09 -13.01
N VAL A 8 2.40 -11.83 -12.60
CA VAL A 8 3.15 -11.43 -11.40
C VAL A 8 2.19 -10.66 -10.50
N GLU A 9 2.05 -11.10 -9.26
CA GLU A 9 1.23 -10.45 -8.24
C GLU A 9 2.08 -10.03 -7.05
N ILE A 10 1.81 -8.85 -6.50
CA ILE A 10 2.51 -8.34 -5.33
C ILE A 10 1.55 -8.31 -4.16
N PHE A 11 1.97 -8.87 -3.03
CA PHE A 11 1.22 -8.93 -1.77
C PHE A 11 1.91 -8.12 -0.68
N GLY A 12 1.14 -7.69 0.31
CA GLY A 12 1.69 -6.96 1.45
C GLY A 12 1.81 -5.46 1.24
N ILE A 13 1.47 -4.94 0.05
CA ILE A 13 1.45 -3.50 -0.20
C ILE A 13 0.40 -2.84 0.69
N GLN A 14 0.83 -1.83 1.45
CA GLN A 14 -0.05 -1.01 2.25
C GLN A 14 -0.48 0.22 1.45
N ASN A 15 -1.77 0.54 1.51
CA ASN A 15 -2.30 1.72 0.85
C ASN A 15 -1.84 2.99 1.60
N PRO A 16 -1.16 3.92 0.92
CA PRO A 16 -0.85 5.21 1.51
C PRO A 16 -2.15 5.99 1.74
N VAL A 17 -2.20 6.69 2.86
CA VAL A 17 -3.30 7.58 3.23
C VAL A 17 -2.72 8.88 3.76
N ILE A 18 -3.49 9.96 3.68
CA ILE A 18 -3.17 11.20 4.36
C ILE A 18 -3.98 11.26 5.65
N GLU A 19 -3.29 11.34 6.75
CA GLU A 19 -3.89 11.48 8.07
C GLU A 19 -3.96 12.97 8.43
N VAL A 20 -5.18 13.43 8.71
CA VAL A 20 -5.45 14.80 9.15
C VAL A 20 -5.89 14.74 10.60
N LEU A 21 -5.01 15.13 11.50
CA LEU A 21 -5.26 15.20 12.94
C LEU A 21 -5.78 16.59 13.27
N LEU A 22 -7.08 16.69 13.51
CA LEU A 22 -7.74 17.95 13.84
C LEU A 22 -7.38 18.38 15.26
N GLN A 23 -7.16 19.68 15.44
CA GLN A 23 -6.87 20.28 16.75
C GLN A 23 -8.15 20.88 17.35
N PRO A 24 -8.79 20.24 18.36
CA PRO A 24 -10.10 20.67 18.88
C PRO A 24 -10.10 22.10 19.40
N SER A 25 -9.04 22.53 20.04
CA SER A 25 -8.90 23.90 20.57
C SER A 25 -8.96 24.95 19.46
N LEU A 26 -8.27 24.70 18.35
CA LEU A 26 -8.27 25.59 17.19
C LEU A 26 -9.61 25.57 16.46
N MET A 27 -10.26 24.39 16.36
CA MET A 27 -11.60 24.27 15.78
C MET A 27 -12.64 25.08 16.56
N VAL A 28 -12.59 25.04 17.89
CA VAL A 28 -13.49 25.85 18.73
C VAL A 28 -13.20 27.34 18.55
N GLN A 29 -11.94 27.72 18.54
CA GLN A 29 -11.51 29.12 18.40
C GLN A 29 -11.91 29.71 17.05
N THR A 30 -11.81 28.94 15.97
CA THR A 30 -12.13 29.37 14.60
C THR A 30 -13.60 29.15 14.20
N GLY A 31 -14.38 28.45 15.04
CA GLY A 31 -15.77 28.07 14.75
C GLY A 31 -15.93 27.08 13.61
N ILE A 32 -14.83 26.40 13.21
CA ILE A 32 -14.83 25.39 12.15
C ILE A 32 -15.26 24.04 12.71
N THR A 33 -16.10 23.33 11.98
CA THR A 33 -16.57 21.99 12.30
C THR A 33 -16.01 20.94 11.32
N THR A 34 -16.08 19.67 11.71
CA THR A 34 -15.73 18.56 10.79
C THR A 34 -16.55 18.58 9.50
N ALA A 35 -17.83 19.03 9.58
CA ALA A 35 -18.70 19.17 8.42
C ALA A 35 -18.23 20.29 7.46
N ASP A 36 -17.62 21.37 7.96
CA ASP A 36 -17.08 22.43 7.15
C ASP A 36 -15.84 21.95 6.38
N ILE A 37 -15.01 21.14 7.05
CA ILE A 37 -13.85 20.49 6.45
C ILE A 37 -14.28 19.49 5.37
N ALA A 38 -15.27 18.62 5.65
CA ALA A 38 -15.80 17.66 4.67
C ALA A 38 -16.33 18.39 3.42
N ARG A 39 -17.11 19.46 3.60
CA ARG A 39 -17.60 20.28 2.48
C ARG A 39 -16.47 20.92 1.66
N ALA A 40 -15.37 21.33 2.29
CA ALA A 40 -14.24 21.89 1.57
C ALA A 40 -13.58 20.84 0.66
N PHE A 41 -13.46 19.60 1.12
CA PHE A 41 -12.98 18.50 0.31
C PHE A 41 -13.94 18.15 -0.83
N GLU A 42 -15.24 18.08 -0.59
CA GLU A 42 -16.27 17.79 -1.60
C GLU A 42 -16.26 18.82 -2.73
N LYS A 43 -16.15 20.12 -2.40
CA LYS A 43 -16.08 21.19 -3.38
C LYS A 43 -14.91 21.08 -4.36
N GLN A 44 -13.83 20.41 -3.97
CA GLN A 44 -12.69 20.15 -4.84
C GLN A 44 -12.83 18.86 -5.68
N ASN A 45 -14.03 18.27 -5.76
CA ASN A 45 -14.30 16.98 -6.43
C ASN A 45 -13.42 15.84 -5.92
N LYS A 46 -13.03 15.88 -4.65
CA LYS A 46 -12.13 14.92 -4.04
C LYS A 46 -12.96 14.01 -3.15
N VAL A 47 -13.03 12.73 -3.54
CA VAL A 47 -13.73 11.72 -2.75
C VAL A 47 -12.99 11.55 -1.43
N VAL A 48 -13.58 12.12 -0.39
CA VAL A 48 -13.17 11.87 0.98
C VAL A 48 -13.98 10.68 1.45
N ASP A 49 -13.32 9.54 1.60
CA ASP A 49 -13.88 8.50 2.43
C ASP A 49 -13.72 9.00 3.87
N ALA A 50 -14.70 9.75 4.34
CA ALA A 50 -14.82 10.21 5.73
C ALA A 50 -15.16 9.01 6.63
N GLY A 51 -14.47 7.90 6.43
CA GLY A 51 -14.56 6.70 7.20
C GLY A 51 -13.83 6.86 8.51
N ALA A 52 -14.60 6.95 9.57
CA ALA A 52 -14.23 6.89 10.97
C ALA A 52 -13.66 8.20 11.56
N VAL A 53 -14.58 9.02 12.04
CA VAL A 53 -14.34 9.71 13.31
C VAL A 53 -14.19 8.61 14.37
N GLU A 54 -12.97 8.12 14.58
CA GLU A 54 -12.69 7.23 15.71
C GLU A 54 -13.00 8.01 16.99
N ASN A 55 -13.95 7.48 17.72
CA ASN A 55 -14.49 8.01 18.96
C ASN A 55 -13.35 8.42 19.91
N GLY A 56 -13.16 9.73 20.15
CA GLY A 56 -12.19 10.29 21.08
C GLY A 56 -10.92 10.92 20.50
N ASN A 57 -10.58 10.68 19.24
CA ASN A 57 -9.49 11.34 18.56
C ASN A 57 -10.04 11.97 17.27
N ASN A 58 -9.98 13.31 17.16
CA ASN A 58 -10.45 14.07 15.99
C ASN A 58 -9.52 13.80 14.77
N ARG A 59 -9.42 12.56 14.34
CA ARG A 59 -8.65 12.13 13.19
C ARG A 59 -9.57 11.95 12.00
N LEU A 60 -9.29 12.65 10.94
CA LEU A 60 -9.89 12.45 9.63
C LEU A 60 -8.87 11.72 8.76
N ARG A 61 -9.24 10.56 8.25
CA ARG A 61 -8.41 9.82 7.30
C ARG A 61 -8.91 10.06 5.90
N ILE A 62 -7.99 10.45 5.02
CA ILE A 62 -8.28 10.70 3.62
C ILE A 62 -7.54 9.63 2.82
N GLU A 63 -8.29 8.72 2.18
CA GLU A 63 -7.71 7.83 1.19
C GLU A 63 -7.45 8.63 -0.09
N ALA A 64 -6.19 8.80 -0.44
CA ALA A 64 -5.77 9.46 -1.67
C ALA A 64 -6.06 8.56 -2.89
N ARG A 65 -7.32 8.47 -3.30
CA ARG A 65 -7.69 7.82 -4.56
C ARG A 65 -7.52 8.79 -5.72
N GLY A 66 -6.28 8.99 -6.14
CA GLY A 66 -5.95 9.56 -7.46
C GLY A 66 -6.17 11.06 -7.68
N SER A 67 -6.50 11.85 -6.66
CA SER A 67 -6.83 13.27 -6.83
C SER A 67 -5.90 14.27 -6.15
N PHE A 68 -5.12 13.84 -5.17
CA PHE A 68 -4.12 14.71 -4.55
C PHE A 68 -2.75 14.40 -5.16
N THR A 69 -2.14 15.41 -5.76
CA THR A 69 -0.84 15.27 -6.41
C THR A 69 0.29 15.44 -5.38
N ASN A 70 0.03 16.15 -4.27
CA ASN A 70 0.99 16.33 -3.18
C ASN A 70 0.31 16.72 -1.85
N LEU A 71 1.05 16.59 -0.76
CA LEU A 71 0.62 16.93 0.60
C LEU A 71 0.29 18.43 0.72
N GLU A 72 1.01 19.28 0.00
CA GLU A 72 0.89 20.74 0.03
C GLU A 72 -0.50 21.23 -0.44
N GLU A 73 -1.13 20.53 -1.39
CA GLU A 73 -2.49 20.85 -1.83
C GLU A 73 -3.50 20.67 -0.69
N ILE A 74 -3.33 19.63 0.12
CA ILE A 74 -4.20 19.35 1.27
C ILE A 74 -3.95 20.35 2.38
N GLU A 75 -2.71 20.65 2.67
CA GLU A 75 -2.32 21.66 3.66
C GLU A 75 -2.93 23.04 3.38
N ASN A 76 -2.95 23.42 2.12
CA ASN A 76 -3.47 24.71 1.66
C ASN A 76 -4.98 24.68 1.31
N LEU A 77 -5.69 23.57 1.58
CA LEU A 77 -7.13 23.50 1.38
C LEU A 77 -7.83 24.63 2.16
N THR A 78 -8.60 25.44 1.47
CA THR A 78 -9.33 26.57 2.06
C THR A 78 -10.66 26.10 2.66
N ILE A 79 -10.85 26.39 3.93
CA ILE A 79 -12.05 26.08 4.71
C ILE A 79 -12.71 27.40 5.08
N VAL A 80 -14.02 27.45 4.95
CA VAL A 80 -14.82 28.63 5.32
C VAL A 80 -15.54 28.35 6.64
N SER A 81 -15.30 29.18 7.63
CA SER A 81 -15.99 29.11 8.93
C SER A 81 -17.46 29.56 8.80
N LYS A 82 -18.24 29.32 9.85
CA LYS A 82 -19.64 29.80 9.91
C LYS A 82 -19.75 31.32 9.92
N THR A 83 -18.69 32.03 10.33
CA THR A 83 -18.60 33.49 10.33
C THR A 83 -18.20 34.05 8.96
N GLY A 84 -17.87 33.18 7.98
CA GLY A 84 -17.41 33.56 6.65
C GLY A 84 -15.91 33.82 6.54
N GLU A 85 -15.15 33.56 7.59
CA GLU A 85 -13.68 33.67 7.58
C GLU A 85 -13.04 32.47 6.88
N TYR A 86 -11.89 32.71 6.23
CA TYR A 86 -11.16 31.71 5.48
C TYR A 86 -9.94 31.24 6.25
N PHE A 87 -9.81 29.92 6.38
CA PHE A 87 -8.66 29.26 7.02
C PHE A 87 -8.06 28.21 6.09
N ARG A 88 -6.77 27.96 6.23
CA ARG A 88 -6.12 26.82 5.58
C ARG A 88 -6.17 25.62 6.51
N LEU A 89 -6.29 24.41 5.95
CA LEU A 89 -6.38 23.20 6.76
C LEU A 89 -5.20 23.03 7.71
N LYS A 90 -3.98 23.39 7.27
CA LYS A 90 -2.77 23.36 8.12
C LYS A 90 -2.82 24.26 9.35
N GLU A 91 -3.70 25.25 9.38
CA GLU A 91 -3.86 26.17 10.52
C GLU A 91 -4.68 25.55 11.64
N ILE A 92 -5.46 24.51 11.36
CA ILE A 92 -6.37 23.85 12.31
C ILE A 92 -6.11 22.35 12.48
N ALA A 93 -5.19 21.77 11.71
CA ALA A 93 -4.87 20.35 11.71
C ALA A 93 -3.38 20.11 11.47
N MET A 94 -2.90 18.98 12.00
CA MET A 94 -1.62 18.39 11.60
C MET A 94 -1.89 17.39 10.48
N ILE A 95 -1.11 17.49 9.39
CA ILE A 95 -1.30 16.69 8.19
C ILE A 95 -0.03 15.88 7.98
N SER A 96 -0.16 14.57 7.76
CA SER A 96 0.96 13.67 7.56
C SER A 96 0.60 12.52 6.63
N GLU A 97 1.60 12.02 5.91
CA GLU A 97 1.48 10.77 5.19
C GLU A 97 1.53 9.59 6.18
N SER A 98 0.68 8.61 5.96
CA SER A 98 0.56 7.42 6.79
C SER A 98 0.09 6.24 5.94
N TYR A 99 -0.16 5.11 6.58
CA TYR A 99 -0.76 3.95 5.94
C TYR A 99 -2.12 3.64 6.54
N ALA A 100 -3.03 3.08 5.72
CA ALA A 100 -4.36 2.70 6.15
C ALA A 100 -4.31 1.76 7.36
N ARG A 101 -5.12 2.04 8.39
CA ARG A 101 -5.29 1.20 9.58
C ARG A 101 -6.77 0.83 9.75
N PRO A 102 -7.11 -0.42 10.03
CA PRO A 102 -6.18 -1.57 10.16
C PRO A 102 -5.47 -1.87 8.84
N ALA A 103 -4.20 -2.32 8.92
CA ALA A 103 -3.44 -2.74 7.76
C ALA A 103 -4.16 -3.89 7.05
N ARG A 104 -4.39 -3.75 5.75
CA ARG A 104 -4.96 -4.82 4.90
C ARG A 104 -3.82 -5.53 4.19
N ASN A 105 -3.95 -6.85 4.03
CA ASN A 105 -2.96 -7.67 3.32
C ASN A 105 -1.54 -7.59 3.89
N LEU A 106 -1.43 -7.53 5.22
CA LEU A 106 -0.14 -7.51 5.88
C LEU A 106 0.59 -8.84 5.65
N MET A 107 1.79 -8.79 5.07
CA MET A 107 2.68 -9.93 4.94
C MET A 107 3.86 -9.80 5.89
N LYS A 108 4.28 -10.92 6.49
CA LYS A 108 5.47 -11.00 7.34
C LYS A 108 6.24 -12.27 7.02
N VAL A 109 7.55 -12.16 7.03
CA VAL A 109 8.48 -13.29 6.99
C VAL A 109 9.33 -13.23 8.25
N ASN A 110 9.37 -14.30 9.04
CA ASN A 110 10.08 -14.37 10.33
C ASN A 110 9.74 -13.18 11.25
N ASN A 111 8.44 -12.81 11.33
CA ASN A 111 7.93 -11.68 12.09
C ASN A 111 8.36 -10.28 11.61
N THR A 112 9.12 -10.18 10.53
CA THR A 112 9.51 -8.92 9.88
C THR A 112 8.52 -8.57 8.78
N PRO A 113 8.06 -7.30 8.65
CA PRO A 113 7.24 -6.87 7.52
C PRO A 113 7.93 -7.18 6.19
N ALA A 114 7.17 -7.74 5.25
CA ALA A 114 7.67 -8.16 3.95
C ALA A 114 6.66 -7.86 2.84
N LEU A 115 7.15 -7.81 1.61
CA LEU A 115 6.34 -7.86 0.40
C LEU A 115 6.48 -9.24 -0.23
N GLY A 116 5.37 -9.81 -0.68
CA GLY A 116 5.37 -11.07 -1.40
C GLY A 116 5.25 -10.83 -2.90
N ILE A 117 6.01 -11.56 -3.68
CA ILE A 117 5.90 -11.60 -5.14
C ILE A 117 5.51 -13.02 -5.52
N ALA A 118 4.31 -13.21 -6.08
CA ALA A 118 3.89 -14.48 -6.64
C ALA A 118 4.00 -14.43 -8.16
N ILE A 119 4.62 -15.47 -8.72
CA ILE A 119 4.83 -15.61 -10.16
C ILE A 119 4.11 -16.89 -10.61
N SER A 120 3.21 -16.77 -11.56
CA SER A 120 2.45 -17.88 -12.11
C SER A 120 2.89 -18.20 -13.54
N THR A 121 2.92 -19.48 -13.88
CA THR A 121 3.22 -19.94 -15.24
C THR A 121 1.97 -19.93 -16.14
N VAL A 122 2.14 -19.82 -17.44
CA VAL A 122 1.08 -20.03 -18.42
C VAL A 122 0.60 -21.51 -18.41
N SER A 123 -0.63 -21.76 -18.84
CA SER A 123 -1.25 -23.09 -18.78
C SER A 123 -0.39 -24.20 -19.43
N ASP A 124 0.25 -23.89 -20.55
CA ASP A 124 1.06 -24.85 -21.32
C ASP A 124 2.57 -24.62 -21.10
N GLY A 125 2.94 -23.85 -20.07
CA GLY A 125 4.32 -23.47 -19.78
C GLY A 125 5.07 -24.55 -18.99
N ASN A 126 6.38 -24.55 -19.12
CA ASN A 126 7.24 -25.40 -18.34
C ASN A 126 7.60 -24.72 -17.02
N VAL A 127 6.95 -25.15 -15.93
CA VAL A 127 7.16 -24.57 -14.58
C VAL A 127 8.59 -24.76 -14.09
N VAL A 128 9.26 -25.86 -14.42
CA VAL A 128 10.65 -26.13 -14.00
C VAL A 128 11.61 -25.13 -14.67
N ASN A 129 11.47 -24.96 -15.98
CA ASN A 129 12.31 -24.00 -16.72
C ASN A 129 12.02 -22.55 -16.30
N MET A 130 10.74 -22.21 -16.10
CA MET A 130 10.35 -20.87 -15.61
C MET A 130 10.97 -20.60 -14.24
N ALA A 131 10.87 -21.55 -13.30
CA ALA A 131 11.41 -21.40 -11.97
C ALA A 131 12.92 -21.23 -11.96
N ALA A 132 13.65 -21.96 -12.81
CA ALA A 132 15.10 -21.80 -12.97
C ALA A 132 15.47 -20.38 -13.42
N LEU A 133 14.76 -19.82 -14.43
CA LEU A 133 14.97 -18.45 -14.89
C LEU A 133 14.59 -17.39 -13.85
N VAL A 134 13.53 -17.65 -13.07
CA VAL A 134 13.14 -16.77 -11.94
C VAL A 134 14.24 -16.77 -10.89
N LYS A 135 14.74 -17.94 -10.51
CA LYS A 135 15.80 -18.10 -9.52
C LYS A 135 17.07 -17.34 -9.94
N GLU A 136 17.52 -17.51 -11.17
CA GLU A 136 18.67 -16.76 -11.72
C GLU A 136 18.43 -15.24 -11.64
N THR A 137 17.20 -14.81 -11.94
CA THR A 137 16.84 -13.39 -11.87
C THR A 137 16.86 -12.88 -10.43
N VAL A 138 16.36 -13.66 -9.47
CA VAL A 138 16.39 -13.33 -8.03
C VAL A 138 17.83 -13.21 -7.53
N GLU A 139 18.69 -14.18 -7.86
CA GLU A 139 20.11 -14.17 -7.46
C GLU A 139 20.82 -12.92 -7.99
N ARG A 140 20.64 -12.60 -9.28
CA ARG A 140 21.21 -11.39 -9.87
C ARG A 140 20.69 -10.12 -9.26
N THR A 141 19.37 -10.04 -9.00
CA THR A 141 18.76 -8.86 -8.41
C THR A 141 19.21 -8.64 -6.96
N ASN A 142 19.41 -9.70 -6.20
CA ASN A 142 19.91 -9.60 -4.83
C ASN A 142 21.30 -8.95 -4.74
N VAL A 143 22.15 -9.13 -5.76
CA VAL A 143 23.45 -8.46 -5.82
C VAL A 143 23.33 -6.92 -5.97
N GLU A 144 22.24 -6.47 -6.60
CA GLU A 144 21.98 -5.06 -6.89
C GLU A 144 21.06 -4.40 -5.85
N MET A 145 20.52 -5.17 -4.89
CA MET A 145 19.62 -4.66 -3.87
C MET A 145 20.33 -3.69 -2.91
N PRO A 146 19.64 -2.63 -2.46
CA PRO A 146 20.14 -1.77 -1.40
C PRO A 146 20.32 -2.54 -0.09
N ASP A 147 21.25 -2.07 0.75
CA ASP A 147 21.47 -2.63 2.09
C ASP A 147 20.16 -2.72 2.89
N GLY A 148 19.93 -3.87 3.50
CA GLY A 148 18.75 -4.14 4.31
C GLY A 148 17.55 -4.71 3.54
N PHE A 149 17.66 -4.88 2.21
CA PHE A 149 16.66 -5.57 1.40
C PHE A 149 17.21 -6.87 0.85
N GLU A 150 16.37 -7.91 0.84
CA GLU A 150 16.70 -9.23 0.32
C GLU A 150 15.47 -9.86 -0.32
N LEU A 151 15.66 -10.53 -1.48
CA LEU A 151 14.65 -11.39 -2.10
C LEU A 151 14.87 -12.82 -1.63
N LEU A 152 13.89 -13.37 -0.90
CA LEU A 152 13.91 -14.75 -0.41
C LEU A 152 12.92 -15.59 -1.21
N THR A 153 13.36 -16.76 -1.68
CA THR A 153 12.44 -17.76 -2.24
C THR A 153 11.76 -18.50 -1.10
N ILE A 154 10.45 -18.32 -0.96
CA ILE A 154 9.63 -18.95 0.08
C ILE A 154 9.08 -20.30 -0.41
N TYR A 155 8.70 -20.37 -1.67
CA TYR A 155 8.15 -21.57 -2.30
C TYR A 155 8.56 -21.64 -3.76
N ASP A 156 8.98 -22.83 -4.20
CA ASP A 156 9.43 -23.11 -5.56
C ASP A 156 8.73 -24.37 -6.10
N GLN A 157 7.62 -24.17 -6.82
CA GLN A 157 6.87 -25.27 -7.45
C GLN A 157 7.69 -25.99 -8.54
N GLY A 158 8.62 -25.30 -9.19
CA GLY A 158 9.49 -25.91 -10.20
C GLY A 158 10.42 -26.95 -9.59
N TYR A 159 11.00 -26.64 -8.44
CA TYR A 159 11.81 -27.58 -7.66
C TYR A 159 11.00 -28.80 -7.20
N GLU A 160 9.84 -28.60 -6.59
CA GLU A 160 8.94 -29.68 -6.15
C GLU A 160 8.53 -30.60 -7.31
N SER A 161 8.21 -30.00 -8.47
CA SER A 161 7.84 -30.75 -9.67
C SER A 161 9.01 -31.56 -10.23
N ALA A 162 10.23 -31.01 -10.22
CA ALA A 162 11.43 -31.73 -10.66
C ALA A 162 11.73 -32.94 -9.76
N VAL A 163 11.68 -32.75 -8.44
CA VAL A 163 11.89 -33.84 -7.46
C VAL A 163 10.86 -34.94 -7.61
N ALA A 164 9.58 -34.59 -7.82
CA ALA A 164 8.50 -35.56 -8.03
C ALA A 164 8.73 -36.39 -9.32
N ASN A 165 9.15 -35.75 -10.41
CA ASN A 165 9.44 -36.42 -11.66
C ASN A 165 10.63 -37.38 -11.55
N ASP A 166 11.73 -36.97 -10.91
CA ASP A 166 12.91 -37.81 -10.69
C ASP A 166 12.55 -39.03 -9.83
N GLY A 167 11.75 -38.82 -8.76
CA GLY A 167 11.27 -39.92 -7.91
C GLY A 167 10.37 -40.91 -8.66
N PHE A 168 9.55 -40.44 -9.61
CA PHE A 168 8.74 -41.31 -10.45
C PHE A 168 9.58 -42.16 -11.40
N ILE A 169 10.60 -41.56 -12.03
CA ILE A 169 11.51 -42.29 -12.95
C ILE A 169 12.28 -43.36 -12.19
N LEU A 170 12.79 -43.06 -10.98
CA LEU A 170 13.54 -44.04 -10.16
C LEU A 170 12.68 -45.21 -9.70
N ASN A 171 11.36 -45.05 -9.58
CA ASN A 171 10.42 -46.12 -9.22
C ASN A 171 9.98 -47.00 -10.38
N LEU A 172 10.32 -46.61 -11.63
CA LEU A 172 9.96 -47.33 -12.86
C LEU A 172 11.08 -48.25 -13.36
N ILE A 173 12.28 -48.18 -12.79
CA ILE A 173 13.47 -48.97 -13.10
C ILE A 173 13.64 -50.03 -12.02
#